data_7e8388a8298d2540df60df562f780866
#
_entry.id   7e8388a8298d2540df60df562f780866
#
_cell.length_a   1.000
_cell.length_b   1.000
_cell.length_c   1.000
_cell.angle_alpha   90.00
_cell.angle_beta   90.00
_cell.angle_gamma   90.00
#
_symmetry.space_group_name_H-M   'P 1'
#
loop_
_entity.id
_entity.type
_entity.pdbx_description
1 polymer ?
#
loop_
_entity_poly.entity_id
_entity_poly.type
_entity_poly.pdbx_seq_one_letter_code
_entity_poly.pdbx_strand_id
1 'polypeptide(L)'
;MIKKKNKYSIIKRTNLNVLFSSYKLCSWLKEGVNMESKKIRKDCEELWAKNKYYVLSKSHKVYLEIREYLKEKEVDFLFLNEKIQRVRNIEESKKDFSNAILHVWGYFKNEATEIEKQGLCNLLQEYMKGKNNQKSVIEYINILLKKYPNEYLQKSTLLKGEEDETLA
;
A
#
# COMPACT_ATOMS: atom_id res chain seq x y z
N MET A 1 73.67 6.64 -33.42
CA MET A 1 72.86 5.83 -32.45
C MET A 1 71.83 6.72 -31.80
N ILE A 2 70.59 6.65 -32.27
CA ILE A 2 69.48 7.46 -31.73
C ILE A 2 68.57 6.49 -31.00
N LYS A 3 68.41 6.64 -29.65
CA LYS A 3 67.57 5.83 -28.79
C LYS A 3 66.10 6.14 -29.07
N LYS A 4 65.33 5.20 -29.62
CA LYS A 4 63.90 5.27 -29.71
C LYS A 4 63.30 5.15 -28.29
N LYS A 5 62.79 6.23 -27.73
CA LYS A 5 62.06 6.24 -26.50
C LYS A 5 60.69 5.68 -26.74
N ASN A 6 60.32 4.72 -25.91
CA ASN A 6 59.16 3.86 -25.92
C ASN A 6 57.86 4.66 -25.74
N LYS A 7 57.07 4.79 -26.80
CA LYS A 7 55.81 5.54 -26.87
C LYS A 7 54.64 4.78 -26.25
N TYR A 8 54.86 3.55 -25.75
CA TYR A 8 53.81 2.66 -25.26
C TYR A 8 53.50 2.74 -23.74
N SER A 9 54.27 3.49 -22.96
CA SER A 9 54.10 3.56 -21.51
C SER A 9 53.08 4.61 -21.04
N ILE A 10 52.68 5.54 -21.90
CA ILE A 10 51.77 6.65 -21.53
C ILE A 10 50.31 6.29 -21.78
N ILE A 11 50.04 5.40 -22.74
CA ILE A 11 48.64 5.03 -23.11
C ILE A 11 47.96 4.12 -22.05
N LYS A 12 48.72 3.33 -21.27
CA LYS A 12 48.17 2.42 -20.26
C LYS A 12 47.68 3.10 -18.96
N ARG A 13 48.20 4.31 -18.61
CA ARG A 13 47.81 4.99 -17.36
C ARG A 13 46.55 5.84 -17.50
N THR A 14 46.29 6.39 -18.69
CA THR A 14 45.10 7.25 -18.92
C THR A 14 43.81 6.42 -19.03
N ASN A 15 43.88 5.18 -19.59
CA ASN A 15 42.69 4.33 -19.73
C ASN A 15 42.21 3.69 -18.41
N LEU A 16 43.10 3.39 -17.46
CA LEU A 16 42.73 2.82 -16.18
C LEU A 16 41.96 3.82 -15.28
N ASN A 17 42.38 5.10 -15.28
CA ASN A 17 41.71 6.13 -14.48
C ASN A 17 40.33 6.50 -15.05
N VAL A 18 40.16 6.49 -16.38
CA VAL A 18 38.85 6.73 -17.03
C VAL A 18 37.90 5.52 -16.81
N LEU A 19 38.41 4.29 -16.90
CA LEU A 19 37.65 3.09 -16.59
C LEU A 19 37.25 3.03 -15.11
N PHE A 20 38.18 3.33 -14.19
CA PHE A 20 37.89 3.34 -12.75
C PHE A 20 36.88 4.43 -12.36
N SER A 21 36.93 5.61 -13.02
CA SER A 21 35.96 6.69 -12.86
C SER A 21 34.58 6.27 -13.39
N SER A 22 34.51 5.59 -14.54
CA SER A 22 33.25 5.11 -15.11
C SER A 22 32.61 3.96 -14.28
N TYR A 23 33.42 3.06 -13.71
CA TYR A 23 32.91 2.02 -12.79
C TYR A 23 32.37 2.60 -11.49
N LYS A 24 33.06 3.60 -10.91
CA LYS A 24 32.51 4.32 -9.73
C LYS A 24 31.22 5.06 -10.05
N LEU A 25 31.18 5.75 -11.20
CA LEU A 25 29.97 6.45 -11.63
C LEU A 25 28.80 5.48 -11.87
N CYS A 26 29.04 4.32 -12.50
CA CYS A 26 28.05 3.27 -12.70
C CYS A 26 27.59 2.63 -11.38
N SER A 27 28.47 2.46 -10.40
CA SER A 27 28.11 1.94 -9.08
C SER A 27 27.24 2.95 -8.31
N TRP A 28 27.59 4.21 -8.31
CA TRP A 28 26.81 5.30 -7.71
C TRP A 28 25.42 5.45 -8.33
N LEU A 29 25.32 5.37 -9.66
CA LEU A 29 24.04 5.40 -10.36
C LEU A 29 23.18 4.18 -10.00
N LYS A 30 23.75 2.98 -9.91
CA LYS A 30 23.04 1.77 -9.50
C LYS A 30 22.56 1.83 -8.04
N GLU A 31 23.35 2.38 -7.15
CA GLU A 31 22.98 2.57 -5.74
C GLU A 31 21.87 3.61 -5.60
N GLY A 32 21.92 4.73 -6.32
CA GLY A 32 20.89 5.75 -6.37
C GLY A 32 19.55 5.21 -6.89
N VAL A 33 19.56 4.50 -8.00
CA VAL A 33 18.37 3.86 -8.58
C VAL A 33 17.78 2.81 -7.62
N ASN A 34 18.64 2.04 -6.92
CA ASN A 34 18.17 1.04 -5.95
C ASN A 34 17.55 1.69 -4.70
N MET A 35 18.06 2.84 -4.24
CA MET A 35 17.47 3.58 -3.12
C MET A 35 16.11 4.18 -3.48
N GLU A 36 16.00 4.75 -4.68
CA GLU A 36 14.75 5.34 -5.17
C GLU A 36 13.66 4.26 -5.35
N SER A 37 13.98 3.12 -5.95
CA SER A 37 13.04 2.02 -6.11
C SER A 37 12.56 1.44 -4.77
N LYS A 38 13.42 1.35 -3.76
CA LYS A 38 13.04 0.93 -2.41
C LYS A 38 12.11 1.93 -1.73
N LYS A 39 12.35 3.24 -1.94
CA LYS A 39 11.47 4.30 -1.42
C LYS A 39 10.09 4.22 -2.07
N ILE A 40 10.02 4.13 -3.40
CA ILE A 40 8.76 4.00 -4.13
C ILE A 40 7.96 2.79 -3.64
N ARG A 41 8.63 1.64 -3.46
CA ARG A 41 7.97 0.44 -2.92
C ARG A 41 7.39 0.68 -1.54
N LYS A 42 8.15 1.28 -0.63
CA LYS A 42 7.68 1.61 0.72
C LYS A 42 6.46 2.54 0.67
N ASP A 43 6.52 3.58 -0.16
CA ASP A 43 5.41 4.52 -0.33
C ASP A 43 4.16 3.80 -0.88
N CYS A 44 4.32 2.86 -1.83
CA CYS A 44 3.24 2.00 -2.33
C CYS A 44 2.65 1.10 -1.23
N GLU A 45 3.49 0.48 -0.41
CA GLU A 45 3.06 -0.39 0.70
C GLU A 45 2.30 0.41 1.77
N GLU A 46 2.74 1.62 2.08
CA GLU A 46 2.06 2.53 3.02
C GLU A 46 0.71 2.99 2.46
N LEU A 47 0.65 3.39 1.18
CA LEU A 47 -0.59 3.74 0.50
C LEU A 47 -1.58 2.57 0.51
N TRP A 48 -1.11 1.36 0.17
CA TRP A 48 -1.93 0.16 0.19
C TRP A 48 -2.41 -0.19 1.59
N ALA A 49 -1.55 -0.12 2.60
CA ALA A 49 -1.91 -0.40 3.98
C ALA A 49 -3.08 0.46 4.47
N LYS A 50 -3.12 1.73 4.08
CA LYS A 50 -4.23 2.65 4.41
C LYS A 50 -5.52 2.28 3.67
N ASN A 51 -5.44 1.91 2.40
CA ASN A 51 -6.59 1.82 1.50
C ASN A 51 -7.13 0.41 1.27
N LYS A 52 -6.44 -0.65 1.69
CA LYS A 52 -6.79 -2.03 1.31
C LYS A 52 -8.20 -2.43 1.72
N TYR A 53 -8.68 -2.02 2.89
CA TYR A 53 -10.04 -2.37 3.34
C TYR A 53 -11.10 -1.54 2.63
N TYR A 54 -10.80 -0.30 2.29
CA TYR A 54 -11.67 0.52 1.45
C TYR A 54 -11.81 -0.10 0.05
N VAL A 55 -10.70 -0.49 -0.58
CA VAL A 55 -10.74 -1.18 -1.88
C VAL A 55 -11.51 -2.50 -1.79
N LEU A 56 -11.27 -3.30 -0.73
CA LEU A 56 -11.97 -4.56 -0.52
C LEU A 56 -13.49 -4.35 -0.33
N SER A 57 -13.90 -3.28 0.34
CA SER A 57 -15.32 -2.97 0.57
C SER A 57 -16.06 -2.58 -0.70
N LYS A 58 -15.36 -2.06 -1.71
CA LYS A 58 -15.92 -1.69 -3.01
C LYS A 58 -15.83 -2.83 -4.03
N SER A 59 -14.70 -3.53 -4.10
CA SER A 59 -14.46 -4.59 -5.06
C SER A 59 -13.40 -5.60 -4.61
N HIS A 60 -13.80 -6.81 -4.30
CA HIS A 60 -12.88 -7.91 -4.03
C HIS A 60 -11.98 -8.22 -5.23
N LYS A 61 -12.50 -8.08 -6.46
CA LYS A 61 -11.72 -8.28 -7.69
C LYS A 61 -10.54 -7.30 -7.76
N VAL A 62 -10.79 -5.98 -7.61
CA VAL A 62 -9.74 -4.97 -7.66
C VAL A 62 -8.75 -5.13 -6.50
N TYR A 63 -9.23 -5.52 -5.32
CA TYR A 63 -8.37 -5.86 -4.19
C TYR A 63 -7.35 -6.97 -4.54
N LEU A 64 -7.78 -8.03 -5.20
CA LEU A 64 -6.90 -9.12 -5.63
C LEU A 64 -5.92 -8.65 -6.73
N GLU A 65 -6.39 -7.85 -7.70
CA GLU A 65 -5.53 -7.29 -8.75
C GLU A 65 -4.40 -6.43 -8.18
N ILE A 66 -4.70 -5.55 -7.19
CA ILE A 66 -3.68 -4.72 -6.55
C ILE A 66 -2.71 -5.58 -5.73
N ARG A 67 -3.20 -6.59 -5.02
CA ARG A 67 -2.33 -7.52 -4.29
C ARG A 67 -1.37 -8.26 -5.21
N GLU A 68 -1.81 -8.66 -6.39
CA GLU A 68 -0.95 -9.32 -7.37
C GLU A 68 0.08 -8.35 -7.93
N TYR A 69 -0.34 -7.14 -8.32
CA TYR A 69 0.56 -6.08 -8.78
C TYR A 69 1.68 -5.77 -7.78
N LEU A 70 1.36 -5.70 -6.48
CA LEU A 70 2.35 -5.41 -5.44
C LEU A 70 3.39 -6.53 -5.23
N LYS A 71 3.23 -7.71 -5.84
CA LYS A 71 4.26 -8.77 -5.84
C LYS A 71 5.30 -8.57 -6.93
N GLU A 72 5.04 -7.72 -7.91
CA GLU A 72 5.99 -7.42 -8.98
C GLU A 72 7.27 -6.81 -8.40
N LYS A 73 8.41 -7.04 -9.10
CA LYS A 73 9.71 -6.52 -8.67
C LYS A 73 9.75 -5.00 -8.69
N GLU A 74 9.12 -4.39 -9.66
CA GLU A 74 9.04 -2.93 -9.84
C GLU A 74 7.58 -2.50 -9.73
N VAL A 75 7.31 -1.49 -8.91
CA VAL A 75 5.99 -0.91 -8.71
C VAL A 75 6.05 0.60 -8.94
N ASP A 76 4.96 1.15 -9.45
CA ASP A 76 4.78 2.58 -9.69
C ASP A 76 3.72 3.15 -8.75
N PHE A 77 4.08 4.24 -8.06
CA PHE A 77 3.19 4.86 -7.07
C PHE A 77 1.98 5.53 -7.72
N LEU A 78 2.18 6.21 -8.84
CA LEU A 78 1.08 6.91 -9.53
C LEU A 78 0.07 5.91 -10.08
N PHE A 79 0.55 4.83 -10.68
CA PHE A 79 -0.31 3.75 -11.17
C PHE A 79 -1.13 3.11 -10.06
N LEU A 80 -0.50 2.81 -8.91
CA LEU A 80 -1.21 2.25 -7.75
C LEU A 80 -2.25 3.24 -7.21
N ASN A 81 -1.87 4.50 -7.04
CA ASN A 81 -2.77 5.54 -6.56
C ASN A 81 -3.97 5.71 -7.50
N GLU A 82 -3.74 5.77 -8.82
CA GLU A 82 -4.81 5.87 -9.81
C GLU A 82 -5.79 4.68 -9.72
N LYS A 83 -5.26 3.45 -9.58
CA LYS A 83 -6.12 2.25 -9.38
C LYS A 83 -6.98 2.39 -8.12
N ILE A 84 -6.43 2.87 -7.02
CA ILE A 84 -7.16 3.08 -5.76
C ILE A 84 -8.22 4.17 -5.93
N GLN A 85 -7.89 5.30 -6.59
CA GLN A 85 -8.86 6.39 -6.82
C GLN A 85 -10.04 5.95 -7.69
N ARG A 86 -9.80 5.13 -8.73
CA ARG A 86 -10.86 4.59 -9.59
C ARG A 86 -11.89 3.76 -8.83
N VAL A 87 -11.50 3.15 -7.71
CA VAL A 87 -12.41 2.36 -6.87
C VAL A 87 -13.52 3.22 -6.25
N ARG A 88 -13.31 4.52 -6.06
CA ARG A 88 -14.31 5.45 -5.54
C ARG A 88 -15.59 5.50 -6.39
N ASN A 89 -15.44 5.29 -7.70
CA ASN A 89 -16.54 5.32 -8.66
C ASN A 89 -17.25 3.96 -8.82
N ILE A 90 -16.83 2.94 -8.10
CA ILE A 90 -17.47 1.62 -8.12
C ILE A 90 -18.71 1.66 -7.23
N GLU A 91 -19.83 1.14 -7.74
CA GLU A 91 -21.07 1.00 -6.99
C GLU A 91 -20.87 0.17 -5.72
N GLU A 92 -21.69 0.42 -4.72
CA GLU A 92 -21.66 -0.27 -3.45
C GLU A 92 -21.98 -1.76 -3.62
N SER A 93 -21.09 -2.62 -3.13
CA SER A 93 -21.31 -4.06 -3.01
C SER A 93 -21.51 -4.44 -1.55
N LYS A 94 -22.75 -4.75 -1.16
CA LYS A 94 -23.05 -5.20 0.21
C LYS A 94 -22.21 -6.41 0.62
N LYS A 95 -21.97 -7.34 -0.32
CA LYS A 95 -21.15 -8.53 -0.10
C LYS A 95 -19.70 -8.17 0.18
N ASP A 96 -19.11 -7.30 -0.66
CA ASP A 96 -17.70 -6.95 -0.55
C ASP A 96 -17.45 -6.06 0.68
N PHE A 97 -18.40 -5.15 0.99
CA PHE A 97 -18.37 -4.37 2.23
C PHE A 97 -18.40 -5.29 3.47
N SER A 98 -19.35 -6.21 3.54
CA SER A 98 -19.45 -7.14 4.67
C SER A 98 -18.18 -7.99 4.82
N ASN A 99 -17.59 -8.44 3.70
CA ASN A 99 -16.32 -9.15 3.69
C ASN A 99 -15.18 -8.28 4.25
N ALA A 100 -15.09 -7.01 3.84
CA ALA A 100 -14.09 -6.09 4.37
C ALA A 100 -14.22 -5.88 5.89
N ILE A 101 -15.46 -5.70 6.37
CA ILE A 101 -15.74 -5.56 7.81
C ILE A 101 -15.35 -6.82 8.59
N LEU A 102 -15.61 -8.02 8.05
CA LEU A 102 -15.19 -9.27 8.69
C LEU A 102 -13.66 -9.42 8.75
N HIS A 103 -12.93 -8.91 7.74
CA HIS A 103 -11.47 -8.83 7.81
C HIS A 103 -11.00 -7.85 8.89
N VAL A 104 -11.65 -6.69 9.02
CA VAL A 104 -11.37 -5.73 10.10
C VAL A 104 -11.70 -6.32 11.48
N TRP A 105 -12.82 -7.02 11.60
CA TRP A 105 -13.20 -7.74 12.83
C TRP A 105 -12.10 -8.72 13.31
N GLY A 106 -11.36 -9.32 12.38
CA GLY A 106 -10.25 -10.23 12.69
C GLY A 106 -9.21 -9.64 13.66
N TYR A 107 -9.09 -8.32 13.77
CA TYR A 107 -8.19 -7.65 14.72
C TYR A 107 -8.74 -7.60 16.14
N PHE A 108 -10.04 -7.66 16.31
CA PHE A 108 -10.72 -7.58 17.61
C PHE A 108 -11.09 -8.95 18.20
N LYS A 109 -11.13 -10.00 17.37
CA LYS A 109 -11.71 -11.32 17.70
C LYS A 109 -11.16 -11.98 18.96
N ASN A 110 -9.92 -11.65 19.37
CA ASN A 110 -9.28 -12.24 20.55
C ASN A 110 -9.52 -11.44 21.83
N GLU A 111 -9.95 -10.17 21.71
CA GLU A 111 -10.14 -9.23 22.81
C GLU A 111 -11.62 -8.90 23.03
N ALA A 112 -12.40 -8.91 21.94
CA ALA A 112 -13.80 -8.57 21.98
C ALA A 112 -14.65 -9.67 22.65
N THR A 113 -15.70 -9.25 23.35
CA THR A 113 -16.66 -10.14 24.01
C THR A 113 -17.60 -10.81 22.99
N GLU A 114 -18.26 -11.92 23.40
CA GLU A 114 -19.25 -12.58 22.56
C GLU A 114 -20.47 -11.68 22.28
N ILE A 115 -20.83 -10.78 23.22
CA ILE A 115 -21.89 -9.79 23.02
C ILE A 115 -21.53 -8.82 21.90
N GLU A 116 -20.29 -8.34 21.85
CA GLU A 116 -19.82 -7.43 20.81
C GLU A 116 -19.76 -8.13 19.44
N LYS A 117 -19.34 -9.38 19.41
CA LYS A 117 -19.39 -10.21 18.21
C LYS A 117 -20.82 -10.36 17.68
N GLN A 118 -21.76 -10.71 18.58
CA GLN A 118 -23.17 -10.85 18.22
C GLN A 118 -23.75 -9.51 17.73
N GLY A 119 -23.38 -8.40 18.36
CA GLY A 119 -23.76 -7.05 17.94
C GLY A 119 -23.34 -6.75 16.51
N LEU A 120 -22.08 -7.03 16.15
CA LEU A 120 -21.59 -6.86 14.77
C LEU A 120 -22.33 -7.79 13.79
N CYS A 121 -22.52 -9.05 14.14
CA CYS A 121 -23.24 -10.01 13.30
C CYS A 121 -24.67 -9.53 12.99
N ASN A 122 -25.39 -9.03 14.00
CA ASN A 122 -26.73 -8.49 13.83
C ASN A 122 -26.74 -7.26 12.89
N LEU A 123 -25.82 -6.31 13.10
CA LEU A 123 -25.68 -5.13 12.25
C LEU A 123 -25.38 -5.49 10.79
N LEU A 124 -24.49 -6.45 10.54
CA LEU A 124 -24.20 -6.92 9.18
C LEU A 124 -25.40 -7.64 8.55
N GLN A 125 -26.16 -8.41 9.32
CA GLN A 125 -27.39 -9.04 8.81
C GLN A 125 -28.46 -8.00 8.44
N GLU A 126 -28.64 -6.97 9.26
CA GLU A 126 -29.56 -5.86 8.96
C GLU A 126 -29.11 -5.08 7.73
N TYR A 127 -27.82 -4.80 7.60
CA TYR A 127 -27.23 -4.15 6.43
C TYR A 127 -27.50 -4.97 5.15
N MET A 128 -27.26 -6.27 5.18
CA MET A 128 -27.53 -7.16 4.03
C MET A 128 -29.00 -7.15 3.64
N LYS A 129 -29.92 -7.05 4.61
CA LYS A 129 -31.38 -6.93 4.40
C LYS A 129 -31.84 -5.52 3.98
N GLY A 130 -30.92 -4.54 3.92
CA GLY A 130 -31.25 -3.15 3.60
C GLY A 130 -31.97 -2.38 4.72
N LYS A 131 -31.93 -2.88 5.95
CA LYS A 131 -32.53 -2.24 7.16
C LYS A 131 -31.54 -1.29 7.84
N ASN A 132 -30.28 -1.30 7.43
CA ASN A 132 -29.20 -0.52 7.98
C ASN A 132 -28.24 -0.07 6.85
N ASN A 133 -27.35 0.86 7.12
CA ASN A 133 -26.39 1.41 6.16
C ASN A 133 -24.93 1.14 6.59
N GLN A 134 -23.97 1.41 5.69
CA GLN A 134 -22.54 1.24 5.97
C GLN A 134 -22.08 2.08 7.16
N LYS A 135 -22.60 3.32 7.28
CA LYS A 135 -22.19 4.26 8.32
C LYS A 135 -22.39 3.67 9.71
N SER A 136 -23.56 3.07 10.00
CA SER A 136 -23.84 2.46 11.31
C SER A 136 -22.90 1.29 11.62
N VAL A 137 -22.51 0.50 10.60
CA VAL A 137 -21.55 -0.60 10.79
C VAL A 137 -20.14 -0.04 11.06
N ILE A 138 -19.72 0.99 10.33
CA ILE A 138 -18.43 1.66 10.54
C ILE A 138 -18.37 2.33 11.93
N GLU A 139 -19.45 2.99 12.36
CA GLU A 139 -19.55 3.58 13.70
C GLU A 139 -19.35 2.52 14.79
N TYR A 140 -19.98 1.36 14.64
CA TYR A 140 -19.81 0.24 15.58
C TYR A 140 -18.36 -0.24 15.63
N ILE A 141 -17.70 -0.42 14.48
CA ILE A 141 -16.27 -0.76 14.42
C ILE A 141 -15.41 0.32 15.07
N ASN A 142 -15.73 1.60 14.88
CA ASN A 142 -15.00 2.70 15.50
C ASN A 142 -15.18 2.75 17.04
N ILE A 143 -16.34 2.33 17.57
CA ILE A 143 -16.54 2.14 19.02
C ILE A 143 -15.61 1.03 19.53
N LEU A 144 -15.52 -0.09 18.82
CA LEU A 144 -14.60 -1.18 19.18
C LEU A 144 -13.15 -0.74 19.08
N LEU A 145 -12.78 0.06 18.06
CA LEU A 145 -11.43 0.58 17.88
C LEU A 145 -11.01 1.55 19.01
N LYS A 146 -11.95 2.29 19.58
CA LYS A 146 -11.70 3.11 20.78
C LYS A 146 -11.46 2.25 22.02
N LYS A 147 -12.19 1.13 22.14
CA LYS A 147 -12.06 0.20 23.28
C LYS A 147 -10.82 -0.68 23.17
N TYR A 148 -10.50 -1.12 21.96
CA TYR A 148 -9.37 -1.99 21.61
C TYR A 148 -8.47 -1.27 20.59
N PRO A 149 -7.58 -0.36 21.02
CA PRO A 149 -6.80 0.47 20.11
C PRO A 149 -5.89 -0.35 19.21
N ASN A 150 -5.90 -0.04 17.89
CA ASN A 150 -5.03 -0.65 16.91
C ASN A 150 -4.54 0.42 15.93
N GLU A 151 -3.25 0.76 16.00
CA GLU A 151 -2.64 1.83 15.19
C GLU A 151 -2.78 1.60 13.68
N TYR A 152 -2.78 0.35 13.25
CA TYR A 152 -2.94 0.01 11.85
C TYR A 152 -4.35 0.35 11.35
N LEU A 153 -5.38 -0.03 12.10
CA LEU A 153 -6.77 0.26 11.75
C LEU A 153 -7.11 1.74 11.86
N GLN A 154 -6.50 2.48 12.79
CA GLN A 154 -6.68 3.92 12.93
C GLN A 154 -6.25 4.71 11.68
N LYS A 155 -5.36 4.13 10.85
CA LYS A 155 -4.92 4.72 9.58
C LYS A 155 -5.78 4.30 8.39
N SER A 156 -6.76 3.41 8.57
CA SER A 156 -7.59 2.88 7.48
C SER A 156 -8.60 3.91 6.98
N THR A 157 -8.58 4.19 5.68
CA THR A 157 -9.54 5.09 5.01
C THR A 157 -10.99 4.59 5.12
N LEU A 158 -11.22 3.27 5.17
CA LEU A 158 -12.56 2.72 5.38
C LEU A 158 -13.19 3.20 6.69
N LEU A 159 -12.40 3.36 7.75
CA LEU A 159 -12.90 3.69 9.09
C LEU A 159 -12.93 5.20 9.38
N LYS A 160 -12.16 6.01 8.64
CA LYS A 160 -12.14 7.47 8.78
C LYS A 160 -13.32 8.17 8.10
N GLY A 161 -13.92 7.55 7.07
CA GLY A 161 -14.89 8.21 6.20
C GLY A 161 -14.23 9.05 5.10
N GLU A 162 -15.00 9.43 4.09
CA GLU A 162 -14.50 10.21 2.95
C GLU A 162 -14.27 11.72 3.27
N GLU A 163 -14.67 12.18 4.46
CA GLU A 163 -14.67 13.61 4.81
C GLU A 163 -13.30 14.13 5.27
N ASP A 164 -12.38 13.25 5.69
CA ASP A 164 -11.06 13.66 6.25
C ASP A 164 -9.94 13.85 5.20
N GLU A 165 -10.16 13.56 3.91
CA GLU A 165 -9.13 13.68 2.88
C GLU A 165 -9.11 15.02 2.12
N THR A 166 -10.03 15.96 2.41
CA THR A 166 -10.12 17.27 1.71
C THR A 166 -9.25 18.37 2.32
N LEU A 167 -8.50 18.09 3.39
CA LEU A 167 -7.69 19.09 4.14
C LEU A 167 -6.22 18.69 4.32
N ALA A 168 -5.59 17.98 3.34
CA ALA A 168 -4.14 17.75 3.39
C ALA A 168 -3.47 18.05 2.05
#